data_3e7077cb6da4efce2a858f9371f7af8b
#
_entry.id   3e7077cb6da4efce2a858f9371f7af8b
#
_cell.length_a   1.000
_cell.length_b   1.000
_cell.length_c   1.000
_cell.angle_alpha   90.00
_cell.angle_beta   90.00
_cell.angle_gamma   90.00
#
_symmetry.space_group_name_H-M   'P 1'
#
loop_
_entity.id
_entity.type
_entity.pdbx_description
1 polymer ?
#
loop_
_entity_poly.entity_id
_entity_poly.type
_entity_poly.pdbx_seq_one_letter_code
_entity_poly.pdbx_strand_id
1 'polypeptide(L)'
;AILCSASWADDRREVWRTLLRARAIENQCYLAGVNRVGTDPDASYAGDSALVDFRGATLADAGEREQTLVAEFDSEAQAAFREEFPAWMDADGFELEF
;
A
#
# COMPACT_ATOMS: atom_id res chain seq x y z
N ALA A 1 8.99 -0.42 -4.89
CA ALA A 1 7.65 0.02 -4.48
C ALA A 1 6.57 -0.93 -5.00
N ILE A 2 5.45 -0.98 -4.31
CA ILE A 2 4.25 -1.68 -4.76
C ILE A 2 3.24 -0.65 -5.24
N LEU A 3 2.69 -0.86 -6.44
CA LEU A 3 1.61 -0.04 -6.99
C LEU A 3 0.35 -0.92 -7.07
N CYS A 4 -0.71 -0.49 -6.40
CA CYS A 4 -1.96 -1.24 -6.31
C CYS A 4 -3.12 -0.34 -6.71
N SER A 5 -3.81 -0.69 -7.79
CA SER A 5 -5.04 -0.01 -8.21
C SER A 5 -6.25 -0.93 -8.00
N ALA A 6 -7.37 -0.36 -7.58
CA ALA A 6 -8.53 -1.16 -7.22
C ALA A 6 -9.87 -0.45 -7.48
N SER A 7 -10.92 -1.26 -7.52
CA SER A 7 -12.32 -0.89 -7.30
C SER A 7 -12.77 -1.58 -6.02
N TRP A 8 -12.37 -1.04 -4.89
CA TRP A 8 -12.59 -1.63 -3.57
C TRP A 8 -13.80 -0.99 -2.90
N ALA A 9 -14.83 -1.78 -2.65
CA ALA A 9 -16.11 -1.30 -2.12
C ALA A 9 -15.97 -0.80 -0.67
N ASP A 10 -16.81 0.18 -0.31
CA ASP A 10 -16.72 0.87 0.98
C ASP A 10 -17.16 0.02 2.18
N ASP A 11 -17.92 -1.03 1.98
CA ASP A 11 -18.28 -2.00 3.03
C ASP A 11 -17.05 -2.75 3.59
N ARG A 12 -15.94 -2.74 2.83
CA ARG A 12 -14.65 -3.32 3.24
C ARG A 12 -13.54 -2.26 3.33
N ARG A 13 -13.91 -1.03 3.62
CA ARG A 13 -13.01 0.12 3.67
C ARG A 13 -11.82 -0.08 4.61
N GLU A 14 -12.07 -0.56 5.82
CA GLU A 14 -11.00 -0.78 6.81
C GLU A 14 -10.04 -1.89 6.40
N VAL A 15 -10.52 -2.89 5.67
CA VAL A 15 -9.67 -3.96 5.12
C VAL A 15 -8.69 -3.38 4.11
N TRP A 16 -9.14 -2.52 3.20
CA TRP A 16 -8.28 -1.81 2.25
C TRP A 16 -7.18 -1.03 2.96
N ARG A 17 -7.55 -0.17 3.89
CA ARG A 17 -6.61 0.68 4.64
C ARG A 17 -5.59 -0.15 5.42
N THR A 18 -6.02 -1.20 6.08
CA THR A 18 -5.16 -2.09 6.86
C THR A 18 -4.18 -2.86 5.96
N LEU A 19 -4.67 -3.43 4.87
CA LEU A 19 -3.84 -4.22 3.96
C LEU A 19 -2.78 -3.38 3.24
N LEU A 20 -3.07 -2.15 2.83
CA LEU A 20 -2.06 -1.28 2.22
C LEU A 20 -0.85 -1.12 3.15
N ARG A 21 -1.10 -0.81 4.41
CA ARG A 21 -0.03 -0.64 5.40
C ARG A 21 0.70 -1.94 5.69
N ALA A 22 -0.03 -3.04 5.83
CA ALA A 22 0.55 -4.36 6.07
C ALA A 22 1.50 -4.78 4.94
N ARG A 23 1.10 -4.58 3.68
CA ARG A 23 1.94 -4.90 2.52
C ARG A 23 3.21 -4.07 2.47
N ALA A 24 3.14 -2.80 2.82
CA ALA A 24 4.32 -1.93 2.91
C ALA A 24 5.28 -2.41 4.01
N ILE A 25 4.75 -2.73 5.19
CA ILE A 25 5.54 -3.19 6.35
C ILE A 25 6.23 -4.52 6.06
N GLU A 26 5.49 -5.54 5.65
CA GLU A 26 6.02 -6.89 5.47
C GLU A 26 7.03 -7.00 4.32
N ASN A 27 6.89 -6.14 3.30
CA ASN A 27 7.81 -6.08 2.17
C ASN A 27 8.88 -5.00 2.31
N GLN A 28 8.87 -4.26 3.40
CA GLN A 28 9.81 -3.16 3.67
C GLN A 28 9.96 -2.24 2.46
N CYS A 29 8.83 -1.82 1.89
CA CYS A 29 8.82 -1.00 0.68
C CYS A 29 7.76 0.09 0.73
N TYR A 30 7.96 1.12 -0.11
CA TYR A 30 6.92 2.11 -0.37
C TYR A 30 5.74 1.47 -1.11
N LEU A 31 4.55 1.99 -0.86
CA LEU A 31 3.33 1.51 -1.51
C LEU A 31 2.44 2.69 -1.91
N ALA A 32 1.94 2.63 -3.13
CA ALA A 32 0.89 3.52 -3.62
C ALA A 32 -0.38 2.71 -3.87
N GLY A 33 -1.40 2.96 -3.06
CA GLY A 33 -2.73 2.38 -3.23
C GLY A 33 -3.67 3.40 -3.87
N VAL A 34 -4.27 3.06 -5.00
CA VAL A 34 -5.20 3.91 -5.71
C VAL A 34 -6.55 3.21 -5.82
N ASN A 35 -7.56 3.77 -5.18
CA ASN A 35 -8.93 3.25 -5.24
C ASN A 35 -9.85 4.31 -5.82
N ARG A 36 -10.87 3.86 -6.54
CA ARG A 36 -11.90 4.77 -7.06
C ARG A 36 -12.77 5.37 -5.96
N VAL A 37 -13.37 6.49 -6.24
CA VAL A 37 -14.47 7.10 -5.46
C VAL A 37 -15.76 7.06 -6.26
N GLY A 38 -16.88 7.26 -5.58
CA GLY A 38 -18.19 7.34 -6.19
C GLY A 38 -19.00 6.06 -6.06
N THR A 39 -19.98 5.91 -6.93
CA THR A 39 -20.93 4.80 -6.92
C THR A 39 -21.12 4.23 -8.31
N ASP A 40 -21.48 2.97 -8.35
CA ASP A 40 -22.06 2.31 -9.53
C ASP A 40 -23.33 1.53 -9.10
N PRO A 41 -24.02 0.82 -10.00
CA PRO A 41 -25.25 0.09 -9.62
C PRO A 41 -25.04 -0.96 -8.55
N ASP A 42 -23.83 -1.46 -8.36
CA ASP A 42 -23.54 -2.60 -7.47
C ASP A 42 -22.93 -2.17 -6.13
N ALA A 43 -22.23 -1.04 -6.09
CA ALA A 43 -21.46 -0.66 -4.90
C ALA A 43 -21.16 0.85 -4.81
N SER A 44 -20.80 1.27 -3.60
CA SER A 44 -20.18 2.56 -3.32
C SER A 44 -18.70 2.38 -3.00
N TYR A 45 -17.89 3.41 -3.28
CA TYR A 45 -16.44 3.37 -3.15
C TYR A 45 -15.96 4.61 -2.40
N ALA A 46 -15.35 4.39 -1.25
CA ALA A 46 -14.89 5.46 -0.37
C ALA A 46 -13.54 6.04 -0.76
N GLY A 47 -12.85 5.43 -1.72
CA GLY A 47 -11.51 5.87 -2.11
C GLY A 47 -10.45 5.39 -1.15
N ASP A 48 -10.02 6.24 -0.22
CA ASP A 48 -8.89 6.00 0.68
C ASP A 48 -7.61 5.65 -0.07
N SER A 49 -7.40 6.28 -1.22
CA SER A 49 -6.10 6.22 -1.90
C SER A 49 -5.02 6.78 -1.00
N ALA A 50 -3.88 6.11 -0.93
CA ALA A 50 -2.83 6.49 0.00
C ALA A 50 -1.43 6.17 -0.54
N LEU A 51 -0.46 6.97 -0.10
CA LEU A 51 0.96 6.72 -0.25
C LEU A 51 1.53 6.36 1.13
N VAL A 52 2.20 5.22 1.22
CA VAL A 52 2.66 4.64 2.48
C VAL A 52 4.16 4.35 2.38
N ASP A 53 4.90 4.61 3.45
CA ASP A 53 6.32 4.30 3.49
C ASP A 53 6.61 2.85 3.93
N PHE A 54 7.86 2.47 3.86
CA PHE A 54 8.33 1.11 4.18
C PHE A 54 8.18 0.71 5.65
N ARG A 55 7.80 1.63 6.52
CA ARG A 55 7.46 1.37 7.94
C ARG A 55 5.96 1.34 8.18
N GLY A 56 5.16 1.55 7.15
CA GLY A 56 3.71 1.61 7.24
C GLY A 56 3.15 2.97 7.64
N ALA A 57 3.99 4.02 7.66
CA ALA A 57 3.53 5.38 7.91
C ALA A 57 2.85 5.95 6.66
N THR A 58 1.72 6.60 6.84
CA THR A 58 1.00 7.24 5.75
C THR A 58 1.67 8.57 5.40
N LEU A 59 2.15 8.68 4.18
CA LEU A 59 2.77 9.90 3.65
C LEU A 59 1.72 10.87 3.08
N ALA A 60 0.69 10.35 2.47
CA ALA A 60 -0.43 11.12 1.92
C ALA A 60 -1.68 10.25 1.86
N ASP A 61 -2.83 10.85 2.09
CA ASP A 61 -4.14 10.19 2.14
C ASP A 61 -5.18 11.07 1.45
N ALA A 62 -5.88 10.52 0.48
CA ALA A 62 -6.94 11.24 -0.23
C ALA A 62 -8.28 11.22 0.51
N GLY A 63 -8.46 10.32 1.48
CA GLY A 63 -9.75 10.11 2.09
C GLY A 63 -10.81 9.78 1.05
N GLU A 64 -11.97 10.40 1.16
CA GLU A 64 -13.10 10.17 0.23
C GLU A 64 -13.07 11.09 -1.00
N ARG A 65 -11.99 11.80 -1.22
CA ARG A 65 -11.90 12.81 -2.29
C ARG A 65 -11.23 12.27 -3.54
N GLU A 66 -11.74 12.69 -4.68
CA GLU A 66 -11.03 12.57 -5.95
C GLU A 66 -9.94 13.64 -6.00
N GLN A 67 -8.69 13.22 -5.85
CA GLN A 67 -7.54 14.13 -5.87
C GLN A 67 -6.25 13.42 -6.26
N THR A 68 -5.26 14.21 -6.66
CA THR A 68 -3.91 13.73 -6.90
C THR A 68 -3.09 13.83 -5.62
N LEU A 69 -2.43 12.74 -5.24
CA LEU A 69 -1.48 12.70 -4.15
C LEU A 69 -0.06 12.70 -4.69
N VAL A 70 0.83 13.41 -4.00
CA VAL A 70 2.26 13.44 -4.31
C VAL A 70 3.05 13.19 -3.03
N ALA A 71 3.99 12.27 -3.09
CA ALA A 71 4.94 12.03 -2.02
C ALA A 71 6.30 11.62 -2.61
N GLU A 72 7.36 11.80 -1.83
CA GLU A 72 8.69 11.38 -2.21
C GLU A 72 8.96 9.97 -1.71
N PHE A 73 9.46 9.11 -2.58
CA PHE A 73 9.97 7.79 -2.26
C PHE A 73 11.50 7.85 -2.22
N ASP A 74 12.06 7.80 -1.02
CA ASP A 74 13.50 7.84 -0.79
C ASP A 74 14.08 6.42 -0.83
N SER A 75 14.69 6.05 -1.94
CA SER A 75 15.28 4.72 -2.14
C SER A 75 16.48 4.46 -1.24
N GLU A 76 17.24 5.49 -0.90
CA GLU A 76 18.41 5.37 -0.01
C GLU A 76 17.96 5.10 1.43
N ALA A 77 16.93 5.79 1.91
CA ALA A 77 16.33 5.54 3.22
C ALA A 77 15.74 4.13 3.32
N GLN A 78 15.08 3.66 2.27
CA GLN A 78 14.57 2.30 2.20
C GLN A 78 15.69 1.27 2.25
N ALA A 79 16.75 1.45 1.49
CA ALA A 79 17.91 0.56 1.48
C ALA A 79 18.57 0.50 2.86
N ALA A 80 18.78 1.64 3.52
CA ALA A 80 19.34 1.72 4.86
C ALA A 80 18.47 0.98 5.89
N PHE A 81 17.15 1.12 5.81
CA PHE A 81 16.21 0.41 6.69
C PHE A 81 16.28 -1.12 6.50
N ARG A 82 16.36 -1.59 5.26
CA ARG A 82 16.50 -3.02 4.96
C ARG A 82 17.82 -3.59 5.42
N GLU A 83 18.87 -2.80 5.42
CA GLU A 83 20.18 -3.18 5.92
C GLU A 83 20.21 -3.25 7.44
N GLU A 84 19.58 -2.28 8.12
CA GLU A 84 19.42 -2.24 9.57
C GLU A 84 18.57 -3.40 10.11
N PHE A 85 17.49 -3.76 9.40
CA PHE A 85 16.60 -4.87 9.74
C PHE A 85 16.38 -5.77 8.51
N PRO A 86 17.31 -6.71 8.23
CA PRO A 86 17.27 -7.52 7.01
C PRO A 86 16.30 -8.70 7.12
N ALA A 87 15.01 -8.43 7.36
CA ALA A 87 13.96 -9.44 7.52
C ALA A 87 13.82 -10.37 6.30
N TRP A 88 14.12 -9.86 5.10
CA TRP A 88 14.10 -10.65 3.86
C TRP A 88 15.10 -11.81 3.84
N MET A 89 16.15 -11.76 4.69
CA MET A 89 17.13 -12.86 4.81
C MET A 89 16.58 -14.07 5.55
N ASP A 90 15.47 -13.94 6.25
CA ASP A 90 14.84 -15.04 6.99
C ASP A 90 13.92 -15.89 6.09
N ALA A 91 13.79 -15.53 4.81
CA ALA A 91 12.99 -16.27 3.85
C ALA A 91 13.63 -17.65 3.57
N ASP A 92 12.79 -18.70 3.64
CA ASP A 92 13.20 -20.04 3.26
C ASP A 92 13.23 -20.22 1.74
N GLY A 93 14.16 -21.03 1.26
CA GLY A 93 14.19 -21.45 -0.14
C GLY A 93 13.05 -22.42 -0.44
N PHE A 94 12.39 -22.24 -1.59
CA PHE A 94 11.35 -23.16 -2.07
C PHE A 94 11.30 -23.18 -3.59
N GLU A 95 10.75 -24.24 -4.14
CA GLU A 95 10.45 -24.38 -5.56
C GLU A 95 8.95 -24.57 -5.74
N LEU A 96 8.41 -23.95 -6.81
CA LEU A 96 7.01 -24.15 -7.19
C LEU A 96 6.92 -25.24 -8.25
N GLU A 97 6.05 -26.22 -7.99
CA GLU A 97 5.69 -27.25 -8.98
C GLU A 97 4.34 -26.87 -9.61
N PHE A 98 4.29 -26.86 -10.93
CA PHE A 98 3.09 -26.54 -11.71
C PHE A 98 2.58 -27.75 -12.48
#